data_a837cd522213fc6d2fd8c2df89bc58ee
#
_entry.id   a837cd522213fc6d2fd8c2df89bc58ee
#
_cell.length_a   1.000
_cell.length_b   1.000
_cell.length_c   1.000
_cell.angle_alpha   90.00
_cell.angle_beta   90.00
_cell.angle_gamma   90.00
#
_symmetry.space_group_name_H-M   'P 1'
#
loop_
_entity.id
_entity.type
_entity.pdbx_description
1 polymer ?
#
loop_
_entity_poly.entity_id
_entity_poly.type
_entity_poly.pdbx_seq_one_letter_code
_entity_poly.pdbx_strand_id
1 'polypeptide(L)'
;MKNTFAKYKPYIFLTILLVSLIPLVWLGRYNYPTGDDYYYGTEAHLVWQQTGSIPQTISAACDGVAKSYQIWQGTYSALFLMYLAPNAFSDTAYHLVTFVILLLLCGGIFYLLRPLVFRFLPGTNGDWITISSVLSFLCVQTVVFQSDSFYWYNGSMYYTGFFAVTLFFLGTLLRYLHNGKKILLLPLLLFTVFLGGGNYVSLLPCMLLVVTVTFLLILQKNKKSYVCGITSVVLLLSFAVSAMAPGNHVRQDGMWKIPAWKAIAKCLLQGVRYTFAWTGLWWFLAALLLLPVFLRILQKKNGKFFSHPILFTGYSYGLFCSMSCPLFYTMNSTGPGRAVAIVYYTFLLISFAVFFYWLGFVVLKMQARRNAPEKKTASGKLNIARYPAMVILLLGILFTGLWQETSAVKAIQVLTNGEAAAYAAEYEERLLLLNDPEVADVVLTPFTHRPALIYTGDLPGDPENPTSRKTAQYFGKNSIYVDYGN
;
A
#
# COMPACT_ATOMS: atom_id res chain seq x y z
N MET A 1 -16.18 -34.59 -14.54
CA MET A 1 -15.17 -34.19 -13.53
C MET A 1 -14.17 -33.13 -14.01
N LYS A 2 -13.52 -33.21 -15.20
CA LYS A 2 -12.55 -32.18 -15.66
C LYS A 2 -13.16 -30.78 -15.80
N ASN A 3 -14.41 -30.61 -16.22
CA ASN A 3 -15.07 -29.31 -16.37
C ASN A 3 -15.46 -28.68 -15.03
N THR A 4 -15.81 -29.48 -14.03
CA THR A 4 -16.21 -28.99 -12.71
C THR A 4 -15.02 -28.42 -11.95
N PHE A 5 -13.86 -29.08 -11.97
CA PHE A 5 -12.63 -28.64 -11.32
C PHE A 5 -12.11 -27.32 -11.92
N ALA A 6 -12.23 -27.14 -13.24
CA ALA A 6 -11.81 -25.91 -13.91
C ALA A 6 -12.65 -24.69 -13.49
N LYS A 7 -13.92 -24.87 -13.15
CA LYS A 7 -14.84 -23.82 -12.70
C LYS A 7 -14.49 -23.31 -11.30
N TYR A 8 -14.05 -24.17 -10.39
CA TYR A 8 -13.76 -23.82 -8.98
C TYR A 8 -12.32 -23.39 -8.74
N LYS A 9 -11.39 -23.65 -9.68
CA LYS A 9 -9.98 -23.32 -9.55
C LYS A 9 -9.69 -21.84 -9.15
N PRO A 10 -10.35 -20.81 -9.68
CA PRO A 10 -10.13 -19.41 -9.27
C PRO A 10 -10.47 -19.17 -7.79
N TYR A 11 -11.49 -19.84 -7.27
CA TYR A 11 -11.92 -19.68 -5.89
C TYR A 11 -10.96 -20.31 -4.89
N ILE A 12 -10.15 -21.29 -5.29
CA ILE A 12 -9.07 -21.85 -4.46
C ILE A 12 -8.06 -20.77 -4.12
N PHE A 13 -7.63 -19.96 -5.11
CA PHE A 13 -6.69 -18.83 -4.85
C PHE A 13 -7.30 -17.77 -3.96
N LEU A 14 -8.59 -17.46 -4.15
CA LEU A 14 -9.31 -16.53 -3.28
C LEU A 14 -9.40 -17.07 -1.86
N THR A 15 -9.72 -18.36 -1.69
CA THR A 15 -9.79 -19.00 -0.37
C THR A 15 -8.43 -18.98 0.32
N ILE A 16 -7.35 -19.31 -0.39
CA ILE A 16 -5.98 -19.25 0.14
C ILE A 16 -5.65 -17.82 0.61
N LEU A 17 -5.97 -16.81 -0.20
CA LEU A 17 -5.80 -15.42 0.21
C LEU A 17 -6.59 -15.14 1.49
N LEU A 18 -7.90 -15.38 1.50
CA LEU A 18 -8.76 -15.06 2.65
C LEU A 18 -8.33 -15.79 3.93
N VAL A 19 -8.01 -17.08 3.84
CA VAL A 19 -7.50 -17.84 4.99
C VAL A 19 -6.18 -17.27 5.50
N SER A 20 -5.29 -16.85 4.60
CA SER A 20 -4.00 -16.26 4.98
C SER A 20 -4.12 -14.88 5.64
N LEU A 21 -5.27 -14.19 5.50
CA LEU A 21 -5.52 -12.90 6.18
C LEU A 21 -6.02 -13.10 7.63
N ILE A 22 -6.59 -14.26 7.96
CA ILE A 22 -7.20 -14.51 9.28
C ILE A 22 -6.22 -14.27 10.44
N PRO A 23 -4.98 -14.83 10.43
CA PRO A 23 -4.04 -14.60 11.54
C PRO A 23 -3.66 -13.14 11.71
N LEU A 24 -3.54 -12.38 10.60
CA LEU A 24 -3.19 -10.96 10.67
C LEU A 24 -4.31 -10.14 11.32
N VAL A 25 -5.56 -10.38 10.89
CA VAL A 25 -6.73 -9.70 11.46
C VAL A 25 -6.91 -10.09 12.92
N TRP A 26 -6.69 -11.38 13.26
CA TRP A 26 -6.78 -11.85 14.64
C TRP A 26 -5.73 -11.18 15.54
N LEU A 27 -4.50 -11.05 15.07
CA LEU A 27 -3.43 -10.36 15.79
C LEU A 27 -3.76 -8.86 15.99
N GLY A 28 -4.55 -8.25 15.09
CA GLY A 28 -5.03 -6.88 15.24
C GLY A 28 -5.81 -6.59 16.54
N ARG A 29 -6.33 -7.62 17.21
CA ARG A 29 -6.98 -7.47 18.53
C ARG A 29 -6.01 -7.10 19.67
N TYR A 30 -4.72 -7.33 19.45
CA TYR A 30 -3.65 -7.00 20.39
C TYR A 30 -2.88 -5.74 19.95
N ASN A 31 -3.44 -4.99 19.00
CA ASN A 31 -2.82 -3.79 18.45
C ASN A 31 -3.37 -2.55 19.16
N TYR A 32 -2.47 -1.71 19.66
CA TYR A 32 -2.81 -0.50 20.43
C TYR A 32 -2.14 0.74 19.83
N PRO A 33 -2.69 1.95 20.10
CA PRO A 33 -2.08 3.21 19.70
C PRO A 33 -0.68 3.37 20.30
N THR A 34 0.23 3.99 19.55
CA THR A 34 1.57 4.29 20.03
C THR A 34 1.98 5.71 19.66
N GLY A 35 2.86 6.31 20.44
CA GLY A 35 3.56 7.55 20.15
C GLY A 35 2.80 8.59 19.32
N ASP A 36 3.04 8.58 18.02
CA ASP A 36 2.44 9.53 17.09
C ASP A 36 0.90 9.45 16.98
N ASP A 37 0.30 8.28 17.29
CA ASP A 37 -1.16 8.15 17.23
C ASP A 37 -1.83 8.99 18.32
N TYR A 38 -1.24 9.04 19.51
CA TYR A 38 -1.68 9.96 20.57
C TYR A 38 -1.38 11.42 20.21
N TYR A 39 -0.17 11.68 19.66
CA TYR A 39 0.22 13.03 19.27
C TYR A 39 -0.81 13.67 18.33
N TYR A 40 -1.21 12.97 17.28
CA TYR A 40 -2.19 13.48 16.31
C TYR A 40 -3.63 13.39 16.83
N GLY A 41 -3.99 12.33 17.54
CA GLY A 41 -5.37 12.06 17.98
C GLY A 41 -5.87 12.97 19.10
N THR A 42 -4.98 13.64 19.85
CA THR A 42 -5.30 14.35 21.12
C THR A 42 -6.43 15.38 20.97
N GLU A 43 -6.33 16.32 20.03
CA GLU A 43 -7.33 17.40 19.89
C GLU A 43 -8.72 16.85 19.55
N ALA A 44 -8.79 15.92 18.62
CA ALA A 44 -10.04 15.28 18.25
C ALA A 44 -10.62 14.45 19.41
N HIS A 45 -9.76 13.75 20.16
CA HIS A 45 -10.15 12.98 21.35
C HIS A 45 -10.77 13.88 22.43
N LEU A 46 -10.12 14.97 22.81
CA LEU A 46 -10.61 15.88 23.84
C LEU A 46 -11.98 16.47 23.47
N VAL A 47 -12.17 16.88 22.21
CA VAL A 47 -13.46 17.38 21.74
C VAL A 47 -14.51 16.27 21.73
N TRP A 48 -14.15 15.05 21.33
CA TRP A 48 -15.04 13.90 21.37
C TRP A 48 -15.49 13.58 22.79
N GLN A 49 -14.57 13.54 23.75
CA GLN A 49 -14.88 13.30 25.16
C GLN A 49 -15.78 14.36 25.77
N GLN A 50 -15.57 15.63 25.42
CA GLN A 50 -16.35 16.74 25.97
C GLN A 50 -17.76 16.85 25.36
N THR A 51 -17.92 16.51 24.08
CA THR A 51 -19.13 16.89 23.34
C THR A 51 -19.90 15.70 22.75
N GLY A 52 -19.23 14.55 22.51
CA GLY A 52 -19.79 13.42 21.75
C GLY A 52 -20.21 13.79 20.31
N SER A 53 -19.77 14.95 19.81
CA SER A 53 -20.22 15.51 18.54
C SER A 53 -19.25 15.24 17.40
N ILE A 54 -19.64 14.39 16.46
CA ILE A 54 -18.84 14.09 15.24
C ILE A 54 -18.47 15.38 14.46
N PRO A 55 -19.40 16.34 14.20
CA PRO A 55 -19.04 17.56 13.48
C PRO A 55 -17.96 18.39 14.20
N GLN A 56 -18.04 18.52 15.53
CA GLN A 56 -17.05 19.27 16.31
C GLN A 56 -15.69 18.55 16.34
N THR A 57 -15.69 17.22 16.45
CA THR A 57 -14.47 16.41 16.36
C THR A 57 -13.80 16.53 14.99
N ILE A 58 -14.58 16.55 13.90
CA ILE A 58 -14.05 16.81 12.54
C ILE A 58 -13.49 18.23 12.45
N SER A 59 -14.15 19.24 13.04
CA SER A 59 -13.63 20.61 13.07
C SER A 59 -12.28 20.69 13.77
N ALA A 60 -12.14 20.06 14.95
CA ALA A 60 -10.86 19.99 15.67
C ALA A 60 -9.75 19.32 14.84
N ALA A 61 -10.07 18.27 14.10
CA ALA A 61 -9.12 17.66 13.17
C ALA A 61 -8.71 18.62 12.03
N CYS A 62 -9.65 19.39 11.48
CA CYS A 62 -9.35 20.41 10.47
C CYS A 62 -8.44 21.53 11.02
N ASP A 63 -8.66 21.97 12.25
CA ASP A 63 -7.80 22.94 12.92
C ASP A 63 -6.39 22.40 13.13
N GLY A 64 -6.27 21.14 13.52
CA GLY A 64 -4.98 20.41 13.59
C GLY A 64 -4.26 20.38 12.24
N VAL A 65 -4.99 20.09 11.15
CA VAL A 65 -4.44 20.13 9.79
C VAL A 65 -3.95 21.53 9.44
N ALA A 66 -4.75 22.58 9.70
CA ALA A 66 -4.38 23.96 9.40
C ALA A 66 -3.10 24.38 10.15
N LYS A 67 -2.99 24.00 11.42
CA LYS A 67 -1.79 24.23 12.24
C LYS A 67 -0.58 23.49 11.66
N SER A 68 -0.70 22.18 11.40
CA SER A 68 0.39 21.38 10.84
C SER A 68 0.83 21.84 9.44
N TYR A 69 -0.10 22.35 8.64
CA TYR A 69 0.22 22.93 7.33
C TYR A 69 1.21 24.10 7.44
N GLN A 70 1.13 24.90 8.49
CA GLN A 70 2.02 26.04 8.74
C GLN A 70 3.38 25.62 9.34
N ILE A 71 3.40 24.62 10.24
CA ILE A 71 4.58 24.38 11.08
C ILE A 71 5.27 23.03 10.86
N TRP A 72 4.66 22.09 10.10
CA TRP A 72 5.17 20.72 10.02
C TRP A 72 5.19 20.12 8.62
N GLN A 73 4.02 19.96 7.96
CA GLN A 73 3.94 19.37 6.62
C GLN A 73 2.62 19.72 5.91
N GLY A 74 2.65 19.72 4.58
CA GLY A 74 1.52 20.11 3.75
C GLY A 74 0.60 18.99 3.30
N THR A 75 0.79 17.74 3.72
CA THR A 75 -0.02 16.58 3.30
C THR A 75 -1.39 16.56 3.98
N TYR A 76 -2.25 17.53 3.62
CA TYR A 76 -3.49 17.86 4.32
C TYR A 76 -4.47 16.69 4.46
N SER A 77 -4.65 15.85 3.42
CA SER A 77 -5.56 14.70 3.49
C SER A 77 -5.02 13.59 4.40
N ALA A 78 -3.70 13.39 4.39
CA ALA A 78 -3.07 12.41 5.27
C ALA A 78 -3.11 12.88 6.73
N LEU A 79 -2.80 14.14 6.98
CA LEU A 79 -2.93 14.75 8.31
C LEU A 79 -4.35 14.67 8.83
N PHE A 80 -5.35 14.95 7.98
CA PHE A 80 -6.76 14.85 8.37
C PHE A 80 -7.11 13.45 8.90
N LEU A 81 -6.63 12.39 8.22
CA LEU A 81 -6.82 11.03 8.70
C LEU A 81 -6.04 10.73 9.98
N MET A 82 -4.82 11.29 10.13
CA MET A 82 -4.03 11.13 11.35
C MET A 82 -4.71 11.80 12.55
N TYR A 83 -5.27 13.01 12.38
CA TYR A 83 -6.01 13.71 13.43
C TYR A 83 -7.35 13.05 13.79
N LEU A 84 -7.95 12.31 12.85
CA LEU A 84 -9.14 11.46 13.06
C LEU A 84 -8.75 9.99 13.21
N ALA A 85 -7.62 9.70 13.87
CA ALA A 85 -7.21 8.33 14.15
C ALA A 85 -8.27 7.60 15.00
N PRO A 86 -8.40 6.27 14.88
CA PRO A 86 -9.42 5.50 15.60
C PRO A 86 -9.41 5.73 17.11
N ASN A 87 -8.24 5.90 17.71
CA ASN A 87 -8.08 6.18 19.14
C ASN A 87 -8.67 7.54 19.57
N ALA A 88 -8.88 8.48 18.65
CA ALA A 88 -9.61 9.71 18.98
C ALA A 88 -11.04 9.41 19.47
N PHE A 89 -11.64 8.31 19.05
CA PHE A 89 -13.01 7.90 19.40
C PHE A 89 -13.05 6.80 20.44
N SER A 90 -12.17 5.78 20.33
CA SER A 90 -12.11 4.64 21.23
C SER A 90 -10.80 3.84 21.00
N ASP A 91 -10.17 3.41 22.09
CA ASP A 91 -8.99 2.54 22.01
C ASP A 91 -9.32 1.19 21.33
N THR A 92 -10.52 0.64 21.58
CA THR A 92 -10.96 -0.61 20.92
C THR A 92 -11.16 -0.46 19.41
N ALA A 93 -11.44 0.74 18.90
CA ALA A 93 -11.54 0.99 17.46
C ALA A 93 -10.19 0.81 16.76
N TYR A 94 -9.08 0.95 17.48
CA TYR A 94 -7.73 0.74 16.96
C TYR A 94 -7.49 -0.72 16.53
N HIS A 95 -8.14 -1.68 17.18
CA HIS A 95 -8.07 -3.11 16.83
C HIS A 95 -8.56 -3.40 15.39
N LEU A 96 -9.35 -2.51 14.79
CA LEU A 96 -9.85 -2.65 13.41
C LEU A 96 -8.85 -2.17 12.34
N VAL A 97 -7.76 -1.49 12.72
CA VAL A 97 -6.80 -0.90 11.78
C VAL A 97 -6.33 -1.90 10.76
N THR A 98 -5.82 -3.05 11.20
CA THR A 98 -5.29 -4.10 10.31
C THR A 98 -6.34 -4.62 9.34
N PHE A 99 -7.56 -4.87 9.82
CA PHE A 99 -8.67 -5.31 8.96
C PHE A 99 -8.98 -4.28 7.87
N VAL A 100 -9.09 -3.00 8.23
CA VAL A 100 -9.40 -1.91 7.29
C VAL A 100 -8.28 -1.75 6.26
N ILE A 101 -7.03 -1.76 6.68
CA ILE A 101 -5.87 -1.60 5.78
C ILE A 101 -5.78 -2.77 4.79
N LEU A 102 -5.94 -4.01 5.26
CA LEU A 102 -5.93 -5.19 4.39
C LEU A 102 -7.11 -5.19 3.41
N LEU A 103 -8.30 -4.77 3.86
CA LEU A 103 -9.47 -4.61 3.00
C LEU A 103 -9.24 -3.55 1.91
N LEU A 104 -8.67 -2.40 2.28
CA LEU A 104 -8.34 -1.34 1.32
C LEU A 104 -7.30 -1.81 0.29
N LEU A 105 -6.20 -2.43 0.73
CA LEU A 105 -5.14 -2.89 -0.16
C LEU A 105 -5.63 -3.96 -1.13
N CYS A 106 -6.23 -5.04 -0.61
CA CYS A 106 -6.75 -6.12 -1.45
C CYS A 106 -7.90 -5.62 -2.33
N GLY A 107 -8.83 -4.86 -1.75
CA GLY A 107 -9.94 -4.24 -2.47
C GLY A 107 -9.47 -3.33 -3.62
N GLY A 108 -8.46 -2.51 -3.38
CA GLY A 108 -7.83 -1.65 -4.40
C GLY A 108 -7.23 -2.44 -5.55
N ILE A 109 -6.50 -3.54 -5.25
CA ILE A 109 -5.94 -4.44 -6.28
C ILE A 109 -7.05 -5.08 -7.10
N PHE A 110 -8.06 -5.66 -6.46
CA PHE A 110 -9.22 -6.25 -7.15
C PHE A 110 -9.98 -5.21 -7.98
N TYR A 111 -10.15 -4.00 -7.44
CA TYR A 111 -10.87 -2.92 -8.10
C TYR A 111 -10.13 -2.40 -9.34
N LEU A 112 -8.80 -2.22 -9.27
CA LEU A 112 -7.96 -1.81 -10.39
C LEU A 112 -7.92 -2.89 -11.49
N LEU A 113 -7.69 -4.14 -11.11
CA LEU A 113 -7.51 -5.22 -12.08
C LEU A 113 -8.78 -5.60 -12.83
N ARG A 114 -9.97 -5.34 -12.27
CA ARG A 114 -11.24 -5.66 -12.93
C ARG A 114 -11.40 -5.00 -14.31
N PRO A 115 -11.31 -3.66 -14.48
CA PRO A 115 -11.38 -3.05 -15.79
C PRO A 115 -10.24 -3.47 -16.72
N LEU A 116 -9.03 -3.70 -16.20
CA LEU A 116 -7.90 -4.18 -17.00
C LEU A 116 -8.21 -5.54 -17.63
N VAL A 117 -8.69 -6.50 -16.83
CA VAL A 117 -8.96 -7.86 -17.29
C VAL A 117 -10.19 -7.94 -18.21
N PHE A 118 -11.28 -7.19 -17.91
CA PHE A 118 -12.52 -7.34 -18.66
C PHE A 118 -12.69 -6.38 -19.83
N ARG A 119 -12.05 -5.20 -19.77
CA ARG A 119 -12.32 -4.13 -20.72
C ARG A 119 -11.16 -3.89 -21.68
N PHE A 120 -9.95 -4.00 -21.17
CA PHE A 120 -8.74 -3.81 -21.97
C PHE A 120 -8.13 -5.13 -22.42
N LEU A 121 -8.39 -6.21 -21.69
CA LEU A 121 -8.01 -7.57 -22.03
C LEU A 121 -9.25 -8.47 -22.17
N PRO A 122 -9.22 -9.53 -23.00
CA PRO A 122 -10.35 -10.46 -23.18
C PRO A 122 -10.41 -11.54 -22.09
N GLY A 123 -10.32 -11.13 -20.82
CA GLY A 123 -10.32 -12.05 -19.67
C GLY A 123 -11.73 -12.42 -19.17
N THR A 124 -11.79 -13.38 -18.27
CA THR A 124 -12.99 -13.89 -17.60
C THR A 124 -13.00 -13.55 -16.12
N ASN A 125 -14.14 -13.76 -15.43
CA ASN A 125 -14.23 -13.63 -13.98
C ASN A 125 -13.18 -14.48 -13.25
N GLY A 126 -12.97 -15.73 -13.72
CA GLY A 126 -11.95 -16.62 -13.14
C GLY A 126 -10.52 -16.06 -13.31
N ASP A 127 -10.22 -15.44 -14.45
CA ASP A 127 -8.92 -14.82 -14.69
C ASP A 127 -8.70 -13.64 -13.73
N TRP A 128 -9.70 -12.76 -13.60
CA TRP A 128 -9.64 -11.63 -12.69
C TRP A 128 -9.45 -12.08 -11.22
N ILE A 129 -10.28 -13.03 -10.74
CA ILE A 129 -10.15 -13.55 -9.37
C ILE A 129 -8.76 -14.13 -9.15
N THR A 130 -8.26 -14.97 -10.08
CA THR A 130 -6.93 -15.61 -9.94
C THR A 130 -5.81 -14.58 -9.88
N ILE A 131 -5.76 -13.64 -10.84
CA ILE A 131 -4.70 -12.63 -10.90
C ILE A 131 -4.74 -11.74 -9.66
N SER A 132 -5.95 -11.26 -9.28
CA SER A 132 -6.10 -10.39 -8.12
C SER A 132 -5.74 -11.10 -6.81
N SER A 133 -6.15 -12.36 -6.64
CA SER A 133 -5.83 -13.13 -5.43
C SER A 133 -4.33 -13.41 -5.29
N VAL A 134 -3.65 -13.81 -6.38
CA VAL A 134 -2.21 -14.09 -6.35
C VAL A 134 -1.41 -12.83 -6.08
N LEU A 135 -1.74 -11.71 -6.73
CA LEU A 135 -1.03 -10.44 -6.50
C LEU A 135 -1.30 -9.87 -5.11
N SER A 136 -2.55 -9.95 -4.61
CA SER A 136 -2.88 -9.55 -3.23
C SER A 136 -2.14 -10.42 -2.21
N PHE A 137 -2.08 -11.74 -2.44
CA PHE A 137 -1.32 -12.66 -1.59
C PHE A 137 0.15 -12.25 -1.51
N LEU A 138 0.80 -11.99 -2.64
CA LEU A 138 2.19 -11.52 -2.64
C LEU A 138 2.32 -10.19 -1.89
N CYS A 139 1.50 -9.19 -2.18
CA CYS A 139 1.56 -7.89 -1.51
C CYS A 139 1.43 -8.00 0.01
N VAL A 140 0.57 -8.92 0.51
CA VAL A 140 0.35 -9.07 1.95
C VAL A 140 1.37 -10.00 2.59
N GLN A 141 1.66 -11.15 1.97
CA GLN A 141 2.44 -12.21 2.63
C GLN A 141 3.95 -12.02 2.54
N THR A 142 4.44 -11.29 1.52
CA THR A 142 5.88 -11.16 1.27
C THR A 142 6.42 -9.74 1.45
N VAL A 143 5.62 -8.82 2.01
CA VAL A 143 6.09 -7.47 2.36
C VAL A 143 7.11 -7.52 3.50
N VAL A 144 8.14 -6.68 3.42
CA VAL A 144 9.29 -6.74 4.34
C VAL A 144 8.97 -6.10 5.70
N PHE A 145 8.19 -5.02 5.73
CA PHE A 145 7.91 -4.22 6.93
C PHE A 145 6.43 -4.33 7.30
N GLN A 146 6.01 -5.47 7.87
CA GLN A 146 4.61 -5.78 8.15
C GLN A 146 3.99 -4.86 9.20
N SER A 147 4.72 -4.55 10.28
CA SER A 147 4.27 -3.67 11.36
C SER A 147 3.82 -2.32 10.84
N ASP A 148 4.72 -1.61 10.17
CA ASP A 148 4.46 -0.29 9.58
C ASP A 148 3.41 -0.33 8.46
N SER A 149 3.24 -1.50 7.81
CA SER A 149 2.36 -1.63 6.65
C SER A 149 0.91 -1.91 7.03
N PHE A 150 0.66 -2.58 8.18
CA PHE A 150 -0.65 -3.12 8.50
C PHE A 150 -1.16 -2.80 9.91
N TYR A 151 -0.28 -2.57 10.89
CA TYR A 151 -0.69 -2.47 12.29
C TYR A 151 -0.61 -1.05 12.83
N TRP A 152 0.49 -0.34 12.67
CA TRP A 152 0.59 1.04 13.12
C TRP A 152 -0.26 1.97 12.25
N TYR A 153 -1.30 2.59 12.83
CA TYR A 153 -2.30 3.36 12.07
C TYR A 153 -1.69 4.48 11.24
N ASN A 154 -0.93 5.39 11.85
CA ASN A 154 -0.36 6.53 11.13
C ASN A 154 0.59 6.10 10.01
N GLY A 155 1.37 5.03 10.24
CA GLY A 155 2.23 4.45 9.22
C GLY A 155 1.44 3.78 8.09
N SER A 156 0.56 2.85 8.45
CA SER A 156 -0.18 2.03 7.49
C SER A 156 -1.18 2.84 6.67
N MET A 157 -1.93 3.76 7.29
CA MET A 157 -2.89 4.60 6.59
C MET A 157 -2.19 5.59 5.65
N TYR A 158 -1.12 6.25 6.11
CA TYR A 158 -0.40 7.22 5.30
C TYR A 158 0.29 6.61 4.07
N TYR A 159 0.78 5.38 4.16
CA TYR A 159 1.46 4.71 3.05
C TYR A 159 0.56 3.68 2.37
N THR A 160 0.23 2.56 3.00
CA THR A 160 -0.58 1.48 2.40
C THR A 160 -2.00 1.94 2.08
N GLY A 161 -2.62 2.74 2.94
CA GLY A 161 -3.95 3.31 2.72
C GLY A 161 -3.99 4.23 1.50
N PHE A 162 -3.08 5.22 1.41
CA PHE A 162 -3.01 6.11 0.24
C PHE A 162 -2.60 5.38 -1.05
N PHE A 163 -1.75 4.36 -0.96
CA PHE A 163 -1.48 3.49 -2.10
C PHE A 163 -2.75 2.78 -2.58
N ALA A 164 -3.55 2.24 -1.67
CA ALA A 164 -4.83 1.61 -2.00
C ALA A 164 -5.81 2.61 -2.63
N VAL A 165 -5.92 3.83 -2.11
CA VAL A 165 -6.73 4.91 -2.71
C VAL A 165 -6.25 5.24 -4.13
N THR A 166 -4.93 5.24 -4.37
CA THR A 166 -4.37 5.40 -5.73
C THR A 166 -4.86 4.29 -6.67
N LEU A 167 -4.93 3.03 -6.21
CA LEU A 167 -5.48 1.92 -7.00
C LEU A 167 -6.98 2.11 -7.29
N PHE A 168 -7.78 2.57 -6.31
CA PHE A 168 -9.19 2.91 -6.52
C PHE A 168 -9.36 4.05 -7.53
N PHE A 169 -8.56 5.10 -7.42
CA PHE A 169 -8.56 6.20 -8.38
C PHE A 169 -8.25 5.71 -9.80
N LEU A 170 -7.15 4.99 -10.00
CA LEU A 170 -6.76 4.45 -11.31
C LEU A 170 -7.83 3.49 -11.86
N GLY A 171 -8.41 2.64 -11.03
CA GLY A 171 -9.51 1.76 -11.41
C GLY A 171 -10.77 2.52 -11.84
N THR A 172 -11.07 3.65 -11.20
CA THR A 172 -12.19 4.54 -11.55
C THR A 172 -11.91 5.26 -12.87
N LEU A 173 -10.68 5.76 -13.06
CA LEU A 173 -10.24 6.38 -14.30
C LEU A 173 -10.35 5.40 -15.49
N LEU A 174 -9.88 4.16 -15.33
CA LEU A 174 -10.00 3.13 -16.36
C LEU A 174 -11.46 2.81 -16.71
N ARG A 175 -12.37 2.78 -15.73
CA ARG A 175 -13.81 2.61 -15.97
C ARG A 175 -14.37 3.79 -16.77
N TYR A 176 -14.00 5.01 -16.39
CA TYR A 176 -14.42 6.20 -17.14
C TYR A 176 -13.88 6.17 -18.57
N LEU A 177 -12.61 5.85 -18.77
CA LEU A 177 -11.98 5.71 -20.08
C LEU A 177 -12.66 4.66 -20.96
N HIS A 178 -13.24 3.62 -20.35
CA HIS A 178 -13.97 2.59 -21.09
C HIS A 178 -15.39 3.06 -21.45
N ASN A 179 -16.20 3.48 -20.46
CA ASN A 179 -17.66 3.64 -20.64
C ASN A 179 -18.14 5.10 -20.73
N GLY A 180 -17.32 6.10 -20.34
CA GLY A 180 -17.66 7.53 -20.36
C GLY A 180 -18.78 7.94 -19.38
N LYS A 181 -19.14 7.12 -18.40
CA LYS A 181 -20.27 7.40 -17.48
C LYS A 181 -19.98 8.61 -16.61
N LYS A 182 -20.84 9.64 -16.67
CA LYS A 182 -20.70 10.91 -15.92
C LYS A 182 -20.72 10.72 -14.40
N ILE A 183 -21.40 9.69 -13.88
CA ILE A 183 -21.41 9.37 -12.44
C ILE A 183 -20.01 9.11 -11.87
N LEU A 184 -19.03 8.75 -12.69
CA LEU A 184 -17.66 8.53 -12.29
C LEU A 184 -16.84 9.83 -12.12
N LEU A 185 -17.36 10.97 -12.59
CA LEU A 185 -16.66 12.26 -12.52
C LEU A 185 -16.50 12.76 -11.08
N LEU A 186 -17.58 12.61 -10.27
CA LEU A 186 -17.52 13.02 -8.87
C LEU A 186 -16.47 12.23 -8.06
N PRO A 187 -16.46 10.87 -8.06
CA PRO A 187 -15.40 10.15 -7.37
C PRO A 187 -14.01 10.41 -7.94
N LEU A 188 -13.85 10.65 -9.25
CA LEU A 188 -12.57 11.05 -9.81
C LEU A 188 -12.08 12.38 -9.24
N LEU A 189 -12.96 13.38 -9.15
CA LEU A 189 -12.62 14.69 -8.58
C LEU A 189 -12.25 14.55 -7.09
N LEU A 190 -13.05 13.82 -6.31
CA LEU A 190 -12.77 13.59 -4.89
C LEU A 190 -11.42 12.89 -4.68
N PHE A 191 -11.14 11.83 -5.46
CA PHE A 191 -9.85 11.16 -5.39
C PHE A 191 -8.68 12.07 -5.77
N THR A 192 -8.81 12.95 -6.78
CA THR A 192 -7.71 13.84 -7.16
C THR A 192 -7.37 14.83 -6.07
N VAL A 193 -8.37 15.45 -5.45
CA VAL A 193 -8.15 16.38 -4.33
C VAL A 193 -7.55 15.64 -3.13
N PHE A 194 -8.10 14.48 -2.79
CA PHE A 194 -7.65 13.69 -1.66
C PHE A 194 -6.22 13.17 -1.84
N LEU A 195 -5.87 12.64 -3.02
CA LEU A 195 -4.52 12.14 -3.33
C LEU A 195 -3.48 13.26 -3.36
N GLY A 196 -3.85 14.47 -3.85
CA GLY A 196 -2.94 15.60 -3.90
C GLY A 196 -2.44 16.03 -2.52
N GLY A 197 -3.27 15.89 -1.47
CA GLY A 197 -2.89 16.10 -0.07
C GLY A 197 -2.38 14.86 0.65
N GLY A 198 -2.04 13.81 -0.08
CA GLY A 198 -1.63 12.51 0.46
C GLY A 198 -0.13 12.25 0.40
N ASN A 199 0.22 10.98 0.24
CA ASN A 199 1.59 10.50 0.23
C ASN A 199 2.29 10.76 -1.12
N TYR A 200 3.38 11.51 -1.12
CA TYR A 200 4.12 11.87 -2.35
C TYR A 200 4.76 10.66 -3.05
N VAL A 201 5.07 9.59 -2.33
CA VAL A 201 5.70 8.38 -2.89
C VAL A 201 4.74 7.69 -3.88
N SER A 202 3.47 7.51 -3.51
CA SER A 202 2.46 6.91 -4.41
C SER A 202 1.87 7.92 -5.40
N LEU A 203 1.86 9.20 -5.03
CA LEU A 203 1.28 10.27 -5.85
C LEU A 203 2.11 10.55 -7.11
N LEU A 204 3.44 10.62 -7.01
CA LEU A 204 4.31 11.00 -8.15
C LEU A 204 4.17 10.05 -9.35
N PRO A 205 4.29 8.70 -9.22
CA PRO A 205 4.05 7.81 -10.35
C PRO A 205 2.60 7.87 -10.87
N CYS A 206 1.63 8.11 -9.98
CA CYS A 206 0.23 8.31 -10.37
C CYS A 206 0.07 9.54 -11.26
N MET A 207 0.64 10.68 -10.88
CA MET A 207 0.65 11.92 -11.67
C MET A 207 1.30 11.71 -13.04
N LEU A 208 2.48 11.09 -13.07
CA LEU A 208 3.19 10.79 -14.32
C LEU A 208 2.34 9.92 -15.24
N LEU A 209 1.67 8.89 -14.69
CA LEU A 209 0.79 8.01 -15.45
C LEU A 209 -0.42 8.76 -16.01
N VAL A 210 -1.11 9.57 -15.19
CA VAL A 210 -2.32 10.31 -15.64
C VAL A 210 -1.98 11.35 -16.68
N VAL A 211 -0.88 12.09 -16.52
CA VAL A 211 -0.38 13.05 -17.51
C VAL A 211 -0.02 12.34 -18.83
N THR A 212 0.67 11.19 -18.76
CA THR A 212 0.98 10.40 -19.97
C THR A 212 -0.26 9.90 -20.68
N VAL A 213 -1.25 9.38 -19.94
CA VAL A 213 -2.54 8.96 -20.52
C VAL A 213 -3.26 10.14 -21.16
N THR A 214 -3.28 11.30 -20.52
CA THR A 214 -3.86 12.53 -21.07
C THR A 214 -3.18 12.92 -22.39
N PHE A 215 -1.86 12.95 -22.41
CA PHE A 215 -1.08 13.26 -23.61
C PHE A 215 -1.39 12.29 -24.77
N LEU A 216 -1.40 10.98 -24.51
CA LEU A 216 -1.74 9.97 -25.52
C LEU A 216 -3.17 10.12 -26.04
N LEU A 217 -4.12 10.47 -25.21
CA LEU A 217 -5.52 10.72 -25.64
C LEU A 217 -5.65 11.99 -26.49
N ILE A 218 -4.85 13.02 -26.20
CA ILE A 218 -4.77 14.24 -27.03
C ILE A 218 -4.23 13.89 -28.41
N LEU A 219 -3.13 13.15 -28.50
CA LEU A 219 -2.56 12.70 -29.78
C LEU A 219 -3.55 11.86 -30.61
N GLN A 220 -4.38 11.06 -29.93
CA GLN A 220 -5.43 10.26 -30.55
C GLN A 220 -6.71 11.07 -30.89
N LYS A 221 -6.75 12.36 -30.58
CA LYS A 221 -7.94 13.24 -30.73
C LYS A 221 -9.17 12.66 -30.00
N ASN A 222 -8.98 11.95 -28.91
CA ASN A 222 -10.05 11.32 -28.16
C ASN A 222 -10.71 12.35 -27.22
N LYS A 223 -12.03 12.52 -27.30
CA LYS A 223 -12.79 13.48 -26.48
C LYS A 223 -12.65 13.28 -24.97
N LYS A 224 -12.28 12.07 -24.52
CA LYS A 224 -12.02 11.78 -23.09
C LYS A 224 -10.74 12.45 -22.57
N SER A 225 -9.90 13.00 -23.47
CA SER A 225 -8.73 13.80 -23.10
C SER A 225 -9.10 15.03 -22.24
N TYR A 226 -10.26 15.64 -22.45
CA TYR A 226 -10.71 16.77 -21.64
C TYR A 226 -10.86 16.41 -20.16
N VAL A 227 -11.52 15.29 -19.86
CA VAL A 227 -11.68 14.85 -18.47
C VAL A 227 -10.35 14.44 -17.85
N CYS A 228 -9.52 13.69 -18.60
CA CYS A 228 -8.19 13.32 -18.12
C CYS A 228 -7.30 14.57 -17.90
N GLY A 229 -7.43 15.58 -18.79
CA GLY A 229 -6.75 16.87 -18.65
C GLY A 229 -7.17 17.63 -17.39
N ILE A 230 -8.48 17.75 -17.15
CA ILE A 230 -9.01 18.35 -15.91
C ILE A 230 -8.51 17.57 -14.69
N THR A 231 -8.59 16.24 -14.74
CA THR A 231 -8.09 15.37 -13.67
C THR A 231 -6.59 15.60 -13.40
N SER A 232 -5.77 15.70 -14.46
CA SER A 232 -4.33 16.01 -14.34
C SER A 232 -4.09 17.37 -13.71
N VAL A 233 -4.82 18.40 -14.17
CA VAL A 233 -4.67 19.77 -13.65
C VAL A 233 -5.08 19.85 -12.18
N VAL A 234 -6.24 19.29 -11.82
CA VAL A 234 -6.69 19.29 -10.42
C VAL A 234 -5.71 18.53 -9.53
N LEU A 235 -5.19 17.38 -9.98
CA LEU A 235 -4.20 16.61 -9.23
C LEU A 235 -2.90 17.39 -9.02
N LEU A 236 -2.40 18.08 -10.06
CA LEU A 236 -1.22 18.93 -10.00
C LEU A 236 -1.43 20.15 -9.07
N LEU A 237 -2.59 20.81 -9.15
CA LEU A 237 -2.92 21.93 -8.27
C LEU A 237 -3.05 21.48 -6.81
N SER A 238 -3.72 20.36 -6.56
CA SER A 238 -3.85 19.78 -5.22
C SER A 238 -2.49 19.38 -4.63
N PHE A 239 -1.62 18.80 -5.46
CA PHE A 239 -0.24 18.52 -5.09
C PHE A 239 0.55 19.81 -4.82
N ALA A 240 0.40 20.83 -5.67
CA ALA A 240 1.09 22.11 -5.49
C ALA A 240 0.71 22.76 -4.16
N VAL A 241 -0.58 22.78 -3.81
CA VAL A 241 -1.05 23.25 -2.50
C VAL A 241 -0.33 22.50 -1.38
N SER A 242 -0.26 21.16 -1.47
CA SER A 242 0.43 20.34 -0.46
C SER A 242 1.94 20.60 -0.42
N ALA A 243 2.60 20.67 -1.58
CA ALA A 243 4.06 20.81 -1.68
C ALA A 243 4.56 22.21 -1.25
N MET A 244 3.76 23.26 -1.48
CA MET A 244 4.10 24.65 -1.16
C MET A 244 3.78 25.05 0.30
N ALA A 245 3.32 24.11 1.13
CA ALA A 245 3.01 24.41 2.53
C ALA A 245 4.24 24.93 3.28
N PRO A 246 4.09 26.03 4.08
CA PRO A 246 5.17 26.56 4.89
C PRO A 246 5.83 25.50 5.80
N GLY A 247 5.03 24.63 6.40
CA GLY A 247 5.51 23.56 7.26
C GLY A 247 6.48 22.59 6.59
N ASN A 248 6.40 22.39 5.27
CA ASN A 248 7.38 21.58 4.54
C ASN A 248 8.78 22.17 4.60
N HIS A 249 8.92 23.50 4.59
CA HIS A 249 10.20 24.18 4.73
C HIS A 249 10.76 23.98 6.15
N VAL A 250 9.94 24.20 7.17
CA VAL A 250 10.31 23.99 8.58
C VAL A 250 10.82 22.55 8.79
N ARG A 251 10.06 21.56 8.32
CA ARG A 251 10.42 20.15 8.45
C ARG A 251 11.71 19.81 7.70
N GLN A 252 11.98 20.46 6.58
CA GLN A 252 13.13 20.16 5.73
C GLN A 252 14.43 20.80 6.21
N ASP A 253 14.39 21.78 7.11
CA ASP A 253 15.59 22.48 7.56
C ASP A 253 16.60 21.58 8.28
N GLY A 254 16.13 20.47 8.89
CA GLY A 254 16.99 19.45 9.49
C GLY A 254 17.30 18.26 8.58
N MET A 255 16.88 18.25 7.29
CA MET A 255 17.01 17.10 6.41
C MET A 255 18.13 17.29 5.37
N TRP A 256 18.80 16.19 5.03
CA TRP A 256 19.86 16.19 4.03
C TRP A 256 19.30 16.12 2.60
N LYS A 257 18.98 17.28 2.04
CA LYS A 257 18.52 17.42 0.65
C LYS A 257 19.66 17.19 -0.34
N ILE A 258 19.31 16.61 -1.50
CA ILE A 258 20.22 16.51 -2.65
C ILE A 258 19.57 17.11 -3.89
N PRO A 259 20.38 17.58 -4.89
CA PRO A 259 19.85 18.07 -6.15
C PRO A 259 18.97 17.03 -6.86
N ALA A 260 17.89 17.47 -7.53
CA ALA A 260 16.90 16.62 -8.18
C ALA A 260 17.52 15.59 -9.14
N TRP A 261 18.52 16.00 -9.94
CA TRP A 261 19.20 15.08 -10.87
C TRP A 261 19.94 13.94 -10.15
N LYS A 262 20.55 14.22 -8.96
CA LYS A 262 21.17 13.18 -8.13
C LYS A 262 20.12 12.26 -7.52
N ALA A 263 18.98 12.79 -7.09
CA ALA A 263 17.87 12.00 -6.61
C ALA A 263 17.37 11.04 -7.70
N ILE A 264 17.17 11.53 -8.93
CA ILE A 264 16.74 10.71 -10.07
C ILE A 264 17.77 9.60 -10.35
N ALA A 265 19.06 9.92 -10.40
CA ALA A 265 20.12 8.93 -10.62
C ALA A 265 20.11 7.84 -9.53
N LYS A 266 19.97 8.24 -8.25
CA LYS A 266 19.87 7.29 -7.13
C LYS A 266 18.63 6.42 -7.21
N CYS A 267 17.49 6.98 -7.61
CA CYS A 267 16.23 6.22 -7.80
C CYS A 267 16.39 5.15 -8.88
N LEU A 268 17.01 5.50 -10.01
CA LEU A 268 17.27 4.53 -11.08
C LEU A 268 18.20 3.40 -10.60
N LEU A 269 19.29 3.74 -9.90
CA LEU A 269 20.17 2.72 -9.33
C LEU A 269 19.47 1.86 -8.27
N GLN A 270 18.68 2.47 -7.38
CA GLN A 270 17.94 1.75 -6.37
C GLN A 270 16.85 0.84 -6.97
N GLY A 271 16.21 1.28 -8.05
CA GLY A 271 15.28 0.46 -8.82
C GLY A 271 15.91 -0.83 -9.36
N VAL A 272 17.17 -0.77 -9.83
CA VAL A 272 17.93 -1.97 -10.22
C VAL A 272 18.12 -2.91 -9.03
N ARG A 273 18.60 -2.37 -7.89
CA ARG A 273 18.83 -3.15 -6.66
C ARG A 273 17.54 -3.83 -6.19
N TYR A 274 16.44 -3.10 -6.14
CA TYR A 274 15.13 -3.65 -5.75
C TYR A 274 14.63 -4.71 -6.73
N THR A 275 14.83 -4.51 -8.04
CA THR A 275 14.44 -5.52 -9.04
C THR A 275 15.14 -6.84 -8.80
N PHE A 276 16.47 -6.83 -8.57
CA PHE A 276 17.21 -8.05 -8.26
C PHE A 276 16.84 -8.65 -6.89
N ALA A 277 16.69 -7.82 -5.86
CA ALA A 277 16.37 -8.29 -4.51
C ALA A 277 14.98 -8.94 -4.41
N TRP A 278 13.99 -8.40 -5.15
CA TRP A 278 12.59 -8.81 -5.03
C TRP A 278 12.13 -9.81 -6.09
N THR A 279 12.93 -10.05 -7.14
CA THR A 279 12.68 -11.12 -8.10
C THR A 279 13.21 -12.43 -7.53
N GLY A 280 12.53 -12.96 -6.52
CA GLY A 280 12.89 -14.18 -5.79
C GLY A 280 11.95 -15.35 -6.06
N LEU A 281 12.07 -16.42 -5.24
CA LEU A 281 11.31 -17.67 -5.40
C LEU A 281 9.79 -17.45 -5.42
N TRP A 282 9.26 -16.57 -4.57
CA TRP A 282 7.83 -16.23 -4.52
C TRP A 282 7.35 -15.60 -5.83
N TRP A 283 8.16 -14.71 -6.42
CA TRP A 283 7.83 -14.08 -7.69
C TRP A 283 7.78 -15.12 -8.82
N PHE A 284 8.78 -16.02 -8.91
CA PHE A 284 8.80 -17.07 -9.93
C PHE A 284 7.66 -18.07 -9.76
N LEU A 285 7.34 -18.46 -8.53
CA LEU A 285 6.18 -19.34 -8.24
C LEU A 285 4.87 -18.69 -8.73
N ALA A 286 4.65 -17.42 -8.40
CA ALA A 286 3.48 -16.69 -8.85
C ALA A 286 3.43 -16.52 -10.38
N ALA A 287 4.57 -16.28 -11.03
CA ALA A 287 4.68 -16.22 -12.49
C ALA A 287 4.26 -17.53 -13.14
N LEU A 288 4.70 -18.69 -12.62
CA LEU A 288 4.29 -20.01 -13.09
C LEU A 288 2.80 -20.30 -12.81
N LEU A 289 2.27 -19.85 -11.68
CA LEU A 289 0.84 -19.96 -11.34
C LEU A 289 -0.02 -19.14 -12.31
N LEU A 290 0.40 -17.91 -12.66
CA LEU A 290 -0.34 -17.01 -13.55
C LEU A 290 -0.12 -17.30 -15.03
N LEU A 291 0.96 -17.99 -15.41
CA LEU A 291 1.30 -18.30 -16.80
C LEU A 291 0.14 -18.85 -17.63
N PRO A 292 -0.64 -19.88 -17.20
CA PRO A 292 -1.75 -20.40 -17.98
C PRO A 292 -2.91 -19.40 -18.12
N VAL A 293 -3.10 -18.53 -17.13
CA VAL A 293 -4.11 -17.47 -17.19
C VAL A 293 -3.71 -16.45 -18.24
N PHE A 294 -2.46 -16.02 -18.21
CA PHE A 294 -1.89 -15.07 -19.16
C PHE A 294 -1.92 -15.61 -20.60
N LEU A 295 -1.49 -16.86 -20.81
CA LEU A 295 -1.53 -17.50 -22.13
C LEU A 295 -2.97 -17.59 -22.67
N ARG A 296 -3.96 -17.92 -21.85
CA ARG A 296 -5.37 -17.97 -22.24
C ARG A 296 -5.91 -16.61 -22.68
N ILE A 297 -5.56 -15.54 -21.95
CA ILE A 297 -5.94 -14.16 -22.30
C ILE A 297 -5.26 -13.76 -23.62
N LEU A 298 -3.98 -14.06 -23.79
CA LEU A 298 -3.19 -13.70 -24.97
C LEU A 298 -3.69 -14.39 -26.24
N GLN A 299 -4.20 -15.62 -26.15
CA GLN A 299 -4.79 -16.32 -27.30
C GLN A 299 -5.99 -15.60 -27.92
N LYS A 300 -6.67 -14.76 -27.15
CA LYS A 300 -7.87 -13.99 -27.57
C LYS A 300 -7.57 -12.54 -27.91
N LYS A 301 -6.34 -12.04 -27.66
CA LYS A 301 -5.97 -10.63 -27.83
C LYS A 301 -5.29 -10.39 -29.18
N ASN A 302 -5.57 -9.23 -29.81
CA ASN A 302 -4.91 -8.81 -31.03
C ASN A 302 -3.44 -8.39 -30.75
N GLY A 303 -2.53 -8.76 -31.67
CA GLY A 303 -1.07 -8.61 -31.55
C GLY A 303 -0.55 -7.18 -31.52
N LYS A 304 -1.25 -6.22 -32.10
CA LYS A 304 -0.80 -4.81 -32.18
C LYS A 304 -0.54 -4.18 -30.80
N PHE A 305 -1.21 -4.66 -29.74
CA PHE A 305 -1.04 -4.15 -28.39
C PHE A 305 0.37 -4.39 -27.81
N PHE A 306 1.06 -5.45 -28.24
CA PHE A 306 2.35 -5.88 -27.68
C PHE A 306 3.54 -5.53 -28.58
N SER A 307 3.44 -4.46 -29.39
CA SER A 307 4.45 -4.14 -30.43
C SER A 307 5.74 -3.56 -29.87
N HIS A 308 5.72 -2.91 -28.71
CA HIS A 308 6.83 -2.11 -28.18
C HIS A 308 7.27 -2.53 -26.77
N PRO A 309 7.78 -3.77 -26.57
CA PRO A 309 8.08 -4.28 -25.22
C PRO A 309 9.19 -3.51 -24.52
N ILE A 310 10.21 -3.04 -25.23
CA ILE A 310 11.32 -2.26 -24.65
C ILE A 310 10.80 -0.92 -24.13
N LEU A 311 10.01 -0.21 -24.94
CA LEU A 311 9.42 1.07 -24.53
C LEU A 311 8.49 0.91 -23.33
N PHE A 312 7.64 -0.14 -23.34
CA PHE A 312 6.77 -0.46 -22.22
C PHE A 312 7.56 -0.75 -20.95
N THR A 313 8.64 -1.53 -21.05
CA THR A 313 9.52 -1.85 -19.90
C THR A 313 10.22 -0.59 -19.38
N GLY A 314 10.80 0.22 -20.27
CA GLY A 314 11.49 1.46 -19.86
C GLY A 314 10.57 2.46 -19.18
N TYR A 315 9.36 2.65 -19.71
CA TYR A 315 8.33 3.50 -19.09
C TYR A 315 7.87 2.96 -17.74
N SER A 316 7.57 1.68 -17.66
CA SER A 316 7.16 1.00 -16.43
C SER A 316 8.25 1.06 -15.35
N TYR A 317 9.50 0.89 -15.75
CA TYR A 317 10.66 1.04 -14.86
C TYR A 317 10.80 2.48 -14.36
N GLY A 318 10.61 3.48 -15.22
CA GLY A 318 10.58 4.89 -14.83
C GLY A 318 9.50 5.20 -13.80
N LEU A 319 8.28 4.69 -13.98
CA LEU A 319 7.19 4.81 -13.01
C LEU A 319 7.53 4.14 -11.66
N PHE A 320 8.11 2.96 -11.70
CA PHE A 320 8.57 2.26 -10.50
C PHE A 320 9.64 3.05 -9.75
N CYS A 321 10.68 3.51 -10.44
CA CYS A 321 11.76 4.30 -9.84
C CYS A 321 11.28 5.64 -9.28
N SER A 322 10.28 6.28 -9.92
CA SER A 322 9.75 7.57 -9.49
C SER A 322 9.18 7.55 -8.07
N MET A 323 8.74 6.39 -7.56
CA MET A 323 8.28 6.26 -6.18
C MET A 323 9.34 6.64 -5.15
N SER A 324 10.61 6.34 -5.42
CA SER A 324 11.70 6.65 -4.50
C SER A 324 12.22 8.10 -4.64
N CYS A 325 11.82 8.83 -5.69
CA CYS A 325 12.32 10.20 -5.93
C CYS A 325 12.03 11.19 -4.80
N PRO A 326 10.83 11.27 -4.22
CA PRO A 326 10.57 12.16 -3.09
C PRO A 326 11.48 11.88 -1.89
N LEU A 327 11.75 10.60 -1.60
CA LEU A 327 12.56 10.17 -0.47
C LEU A 327 14.04 10.54 -0.66
N PHE A 328 14.62 10.22 -1.83
CA PHE A 328 15.99 10.62 -2.12
C PHE A 328 16.16 12.14 -2.21
N TYR A 329 15.18 12.84 -2.79
CA TYR A 329 15.24 14.29 -2.89
C TYR A 329 15.27 14.99 -1.51
N THR A 330 14.42 14.54 -0.58
CA THR A 330 14.24 15.20 0.72
C THR A 330 15.18 14.68 1.80
N MET A 331 15.49 13.37 1.81
CA MET A 331 16.21 12.72 2.90
C MET A 331 17.48 12.00 2.46
N ASN A 332 17.80 11.99 1.16
CA ASN A 332 18.93 11.26 0.58
C ASN A 332 18.97 9.77 0.98
N SER A 333 17.81 9.16 1.23
CA SER A 333 17.66 7.78 1.69
C SER A 333 16.49 7.06 0.99
N THR A 334 16.36 5.76 1.21
CA THR A 334 15.20 4.97 0.76
C THR A 334 13.94 5.23 1.58
N GLY A 335 14.04 6.01 2.64
CA GLY A 335 12.97 6.28 3.57
C GLY A 335 12.69 5.15 4.56
N PRO A 336 11.64 5.29 5.39
CA PRO A 336 11.25 4.30 6.39
C PRO A 336 10.64 3.05 5.73
N GLY A 337 10.55 1.94 6.50
CA GLY A 337 10.04 0.65 6.05
C GLY A 337 8.68 0.71 5.36
N ARG A 338 7.76 1.50 5.89
CA ARG A 338 6.44 1.75 5.32
C ARG A 338 6.47 2.37 3.91
N ALA A 339 7.46 3.19 3.61
CA ALA A 339 7.66 3.74 2.26
C ALA A 339 8.20 2.66 1.31
N VAL A 340 9.14 1.85 1.77
CA VAL A 340 9.67 0.71 0.99
C VAL A 340 8.58 -0.31 0.69
N ALA A 341 7.63 -0.53 1.60
CA ALA A 341 6.51 -1.44 1.40
C ALA A 341 5.63 -1.05 0.19
N ILE A 342 5.26 0.22 0.04
CA ILE A 342 4.45 0.64 -1.13
C ILE A 342 5.25 0.64 -2.44
N VAL A 343 6.57 0.85 -2.37
CA VAL A 343 7.48 0.64 -3.52
C VAL A 343 7.48 -0.84 -3.92
N TYR A 344 7.49 -1.75 -2.94
CA TYR A 344 7.40 -3.20 -3.18
C TYR A 344 6.07 -3.60 -3.83
N TYR A 345 4.92 -3.08 -3.34
CA TYR A 345 3.63 -3.35 -3.97
C TYR A 345 3.61 -2.88 -5.43
N THR A 346 4.16 -1.71 -5.71
CA THR A 346 4.29 -1.18 -7.07
C THR A 346 5.19 -2.07 -7.92
N PHE A 347 6.32 -2.53 -7.39
CA PHE A 347 7.19 -3.50 -8.06
C PHE A 347 6.41 -4.76 -8.48
N LEU A 348 5.64 -5.35 -7.57
CA LEU A 348 4.85 -6.54 -7.89
C LEU A 348 3.86 -6.27 -9.04
N LEU A 349 3.06 -5.21 -8.94
CA LEU A 349 2.05 -4.89 -9.96
C LEU A 349 2.70 -4.60 -11.33
N ILE A 350 3.77 -3.81 -11.35
CA ILE A 350 4.47 -3.43 -12.58
C ILE A 350 5.24 -4.61 -13.16
N SER A 351 5.97 -5.39 -12.36
CA SER A 351 6.77 -6.51 -12.87
C SER A 351 5.89 -7.59 -13.50
N PHE A 352 4.71 -7.88 -12.92
CA PHE A 352 3.74 -8.79 -13.55
C PHE A 352 3.08 -8.21 -14.81
N ALA A 353 2.87 -6.89 -14.88
CA ALA A 353 2.42 -6.24 -16.10
C ALA A 353 3.47 -6.32 -17.22
N VAL A 354 4.76 -6.10 -16.89
CA VAL A 354 5.90 -6.25 -17.81
C VAL A 354 6.04 -7.70 -18.26
N PHE A 355 5.97 -8.65 -17.33
CA PHE A 355 6.00 -10.08 -17.65
C PHE A 355 4.88 -10.48 -18.61
N PHE A 356 3.64 -10.05 -18.35
CA PHE A 356 2.49 -10.28 -19.24
C PHE A 356 2.72 -9.65 -20.63
N TYR A 357 3.26 -8.43 -20.69
CA TYR A 357 3.50 -7.74 -21.95
C TYR A 357 4.58 -8.47 -22.81
N TRP A 358 5.70 -8.87 -22.19
CA TRP A 358 6.73 -9.63 -22.87
C TRP A 358 6.25 -11.01 -23.34
N LEU A 359 5.47 -11.69 -22.50
CA LEU A 359 4.85 -12.97 -22.88
C LEU A 359 3.95 -12.78 -24.12
N GLY A 360 3.16 -11.69 -24.15
CA GLY A 360 2.34 -11.32 -25.29
C GLY A 360 3.15 -11.09 -26.57
N PHE A 361 4.23 -10.33 -26.46
CA PHE A 361 5.14 -10.08 -27.59
C PHE A 361 5.72 -11.40 -28.15
N VAL A 362 6.25 -12.27 -27.29
CA VAL A 362 6.87 -13.55 -27.69
C VAL A 362 5.83 -14.48 -28.33
N VAL A 363 4.68 -14.68 -27.65
CA VAL A 363 3.61 -15.59 -28.15
C VAL A 363 3.10 -15.14 -29.50
N LEU A 364 2.85 -13.84 -29.68
CA LEU A 364 2.30 -13.32 -30.94
C LEU A 364 3.34 -13.30 -32.06
N LYS A 365 4.62 -13.03 -31.75
CA LYS A 365 5.71 -13.13 -32.73
C LYS A 365 5.92 -14.58 -33.20
N MET A 366 5.80 -15.56 -32.29
CA MET A 366 5.84 -16.98 -32.64
C MET A 366 4.64 -17.39 -33.52
N GLN A 367 3.44 -16.87 -33.25
CA GLN A 367 2.25 -17.13 -34.06
C GLN A 367 2.38 -16.55 -35.49
N ALA A 368 2.96 -15.35 -35.63
CA ALA A 368 3.18 -14.74 -36.94
C ALA A 368 4.20 -15.48 -37.82
N ARG A 369 5.20 -16.15 -37.20
CA ARG A 369 6.21 -16.95 -37.91
C ARG A 369 5.69 -18.34 -38.33
N ARG A 370 4.65 -18.85 -37.69
CA ARG A 370 4.05 -20.17 -37.96
C ARG A 370 2.80 -20.04 -38.81
N ASN A 371 2.97 -20.04 -40.13
CA ASN A 371 1.85 -20.17 -41.09
C ASN A 371 1.22 -21.59 -41.09
N ALA A 372 1.29 -22.37 -39.98
CA ALA A 372 0.88 -23.76 -39.93
C ALA A 372 -0.09 -24.08 -38.77
N PRO A 373 -1.01 -25.07 -38.94
CA PRO A 373 -2.15 -25.34 -38.03
C PRO A 373 -1.79 -26.03 -36.67
N GLU A 374 -0.54 -26.22 -36.30
CA GLU A 374 -0.15 -26.90 -35.05
C GLU A 374 -0.24 -26.04 -33.77
N LYS A 375 -1.37 -25.32 -33.59
CA LYS A 375 -1.57 -24.41 -32.41
C LYS A 375 -1.69 -25.11 -31.05
N LYS A 376 -1.96 -26.42 -31.00
CA LYS A 376 -2.30 -27.13 -29.75
C LYS A 376 -1.10 -27.72 -28.98
N THR A 377 -0.03 -28.10 -29.65
CA THR A 377 1.07 -28.89 -29.05
C THR A 377 2.06 -28.08 -28.22
N ALA A 378 2.39 -26.85 -28.60
CA ALA A 378 3.35 -26.03 -27.86
C ALA A 378 2.80 -25.54 -26.51
N SER A 379 1.51 -25.16 -26.46
CA SER A 379 0.82 -24.77 -25.21
C SER A 379 0.66 -25.94 -24.24
N GLY A 380 0.46 -27.15 -24.76
CA GLY A 380 0.36 -28.37 -23.94
C GLY A 380 1.67 -28.74 -23.27
N LYS A 381 2.79 -28.74 -23.99
CA LYS A 381 4.12 -29.04 -23.45
C LYS A 381 4.56 -28.04 -22.39
N LEU A 382 4.34 -26.73 -22.62
CA LEU A 382 4.66 -25.67 -21.66
C LEU A 382 3.82 -25.80 -20.36
N ASN A 383 2.54 -26.19 -20.48
CA ASN A 383 1.68 -26.43 -19.35
C ASN A 383 2.11 -27.63 -18.50
N ILE A 384 2.67 -28.68 -19.08
CA ILE A 384 3.15 -29.86 -18.35
C ILE A 384 4.50 -29.53 -17.68
N ALA A 385 5.44 -28.91 -18.39
CA ALA A 385 6.78 -28.58 -17.89
C ALA A 385 6.79 -27.66 -16.66
N ARG A 386 5.75 -26.86 -16.46
CA ARG A 386 5.65 -25.96 -15.29
C ARG A 386 5.47 -26.67 -13.95
N TYR A 387 4.84 -27.86 -13.91
CA TYR A 387 4.57 -28.56 -12.65
C TYR A 387 5.84 -28.99 -11.92
N PRO A 388 6.86 -29.60 -12.57
CA PRO A 388 8.14 -29.85 -11.91
C PRO A 388 8.82 -28.58 -11.42
N ALA A 389 8.80 -27.50 -12.23
CA ALA A 389 9.38 -26.23 -11.83
C ALA A 389 8.66 -25.62 -10.60
N MET A 390 7.34 -25.73 -10.53
CA MET A 390 6.58 -25.30 -9.34
C MET A 390 6.94 -26.12 -8.10
N VAL A 391 7.11 -27.43 -8.24
CA VAL A 391 7.54 -28.30 -7.13
C VAL A 391 8.93 -27.90 -6.65
N ILE A 392 9.89 -27.67 -7.55
CA ILE A 392 11.24 -27.23 -7.21
C ILE A 392 11.20 -25.88 -6.45
N LEU A 393 10.40 -24.92 -6.93
CA LEU A 393 10.25 -23.63 -6.26
C LEU A 393 9.60 -23.75 -4.87
N LEU A 394 8.58 -24.59 -4.73
CA LEU A 394 7.95 -24.86 -3.44
C LEU A 394 8.93 -25.53 -2.46
N LEU A 395 9.69 -26.51 -2.92
CA LEU A 395 10.77 -27.10 -2.13
C LEU A 395 11.83 -26.08 -1.76
N GLY A 396 12.23 -25.20 -2.70
CA GLY A 396 13.14 -24.10 -2.44
C GLY A 396 12.61 -23.15 -1.34
N ILE A 397 11.35 -22.75 -1.40
CA ILE A 397 10.71 -21.91 -0.37
C ILE A 397 10.68 -22.63 0.98
N LEU A 398 10.39 -23.96 0.98
CA LEU A 398 10.36 -24.78 2.18
C LEU A 398 11.76 -24.91 2.81
N PHE A 399 12.76 -25.33 2.03
CA PHE A 399 14.12 -25.57 2.55
C PHE A 399 14.88 -24.30 2.93
N THR A 400 14.58 -23.16 2.27
CA THR A 400 15.18 -21.86 2.65
C THR A 400 14.49 -21.19 3.84
N GLY A 401 13.37 -21.72 4.32
CA GLY A 401 12.60 -21.11 5.41
C GLY A 401 11.80 -19.86 5.01
N LEU A 402 11.77 -19.48 3.73
CA LEU A 402 11.07 -18.27 3.25
C LEU A 402 9.56 -18.28 3.57
N TRP A 403 8.94 -19.42 3.78
CA TRP A 403 7.55 -19.53 4.21
C TRP A 403 7.34 -18.99 5.64
N GLN A 404 8.36 -19.08 6.51
CA GLN A 404 8.32 -18.54 7.88
C GLN A 404 8.34 -17.01 7.90
N GLU A 405 8.90 -16.39 6.86
CA GLU A 405 8.95 -14.93 6.70
C GLU A 405 7.62 -14.34 6.23
N THR A 406 6.62 -15.16 5.85
CA THR A 406 5.31 -14.66 5.46
C THR A 406 4.57 -14.02 6.62
N SER A 407 3.83 -12.96 6.32
CA SER A 407 3.09 -12.20 7.33
C SER A 407 2.14 -13.08 8.17
N ALA A 408 1.47 -14.04 7.53
CA ALA A 408 0.55 -14.97 8.21
C ALA A 408 1.28 -15.88 9.22
N VAL A 409 2.43 -16.43 8.82
CA VAL A 409 3.20 -17.33 9.70
C VAL A 409 3.78 -16.55 10.87
N LYS A 410 4.33 -15.37 10.66
CA LYS A 410 4.78 -14.48 11.73
C LYS A 410 3.66 -14.11 12.69
N ALA A 411 2.46 -13.81 12.16
CA ALA A 411 1.30 -13.53 13.01
C ALA A 411 0.89 -14.75 13.85
N ILE A 412 0.89 -15.95 13.26
CA ILE A 412 0.63 -17.19 14.00
C ILE A 412 1.68 -17.40 15.10
N GLN A 413 2.97 -17.19 14.80
CA GLN A 413 4.05 -17.33 15.79
C GLN A 413 3.84 -16.41 16.99
N VAL A 414 3.59 -15.11 16.74
CA VAL A 414 3.35 -14.10 17.78
C VAL A 414 2.08 -14.39 18.60
N LEU A 415 1.06 -14.99 17.98
CA LEU A 415 -0.17 -15.41 18.67
C LEU A 415 0.05 -16.67 19.53
N THR A 416 0.80 -17.66 19.02
CA THR A 416 0.93 -18.97 19.67
C THR A 416 2.02 -19.03 20.74
N ASN A 417 3.05 -18.17 20.65
CA ASN A 417 4.07 -18.07 21.69
C ASN A 417 3.63 -17.22 22.90
N GLY A 418 2.43 -16.63 22.87
CA GLY A 418 1.89 -15.83 23.97
C GLY A 418 2.38 -14.38 24.03
N GLU A 419 3.30 -13.97 23.14
CA GLU A 419 3.92 -12.64 23.16
C GLU A 419 2.92 -11.52 22.91
N ALA A 420 1.92 -11.75 22.02
CA ALA A 420 0.85 -10.79 21.78
C ALA A 420 -0.02 -10.54 23.02
N ALA A 421 -0.39 -11.62 23.72
CA ALA A 421 -1.22 -11.52 24.92
C ALA A 421 -0.47 -10.85 26.08
N ALA A 422 0.82 -11.18 26.24
CA ALA A 422 1.67 -10.56 27.26
C ALA A 422 1.86 -9.05 27.01
N TYR A 423 2.11 -8.65 25.76
CA TYR A 423 2.17 -7.24 25.37
C TYR A 423 0.86 -6.50 25.66
N ALA A 424 -0.28 -7.12 25.33
CA ALA A 424 -1.59 -6.52 25.59
C ALA A 424 -1.84 -6.36 27.11
N ALA A 425 -1.45 -7.34 27.94
CA ALA A 425 -1.59 -7.23 29.40
C ALA A 425 -0.75 -6.06 29.96
N GLU A 426 0.52 -5.91 29.52
CA GLU A 426 1.36 -4.77 29.91
C GLU A 426 0.74 -3.43 29.47
N TYR A 427 0.12 -3.40 28.28
CA TYR A 427 -0.54 -2.20 27.78
C TYR A 427 -1.78 -1.86 28.61
N GLU A 428 -2.61 -2.85 28.96
CA GLU A 428 -3.79 -2.66 29.79
C GLU A 428 -3.43 -2.20 31.21
N GLU A 429 -2.34 -2.71 31.81
CA GLU A 429 -1.81 -2.20 33.09
C GLU A 429 -1.42 -0.72 32.99
N ARG A 430 -0.77 -0.32 31.89
CA ARG A 430 -0.46 1.10 31.65
C ARG A 430 -1.72 1.95 31.50
N LEU A 431 -2.76 1.44 30.82
CA LEU A 431 -4.04 2.14 30.68
C LEU A 431 -4.72 2.36 32.04
N LEU A 432 -4.59 1.43 32.99
CA LEU A 432 -5.11 1.63 34.37
C LEU A 432 -4.45 2.83 35.04
N LEU A 433 -3.12 2.94 34.95
CA LEU A 433 -2.36 4.10 35.49
C LEU A 433 -2.68 5.40 34.75
N LEU A 434 -2.79 5.33 33.44
CA LEU A 434 -3.06 6.50 32.59
C LEU A 434 -4.48 7.04 32.80
N ASN A 435 -5.43 6.21 33.16
CA ASN A 435 -6.84 6.60 33.41
C ASN A 435 -7.13 6.84 34.91
N ASP A 436 -6.18 6.61 35.83
CA ASP A 436 -6.37 6.85 37.25
C ASP A 436 -6.40 8.37 37.56
N PRO A 437 -7.52 8.97 37.97
CA PRO A 437 -7.63 10.41 38.21
C PRO A 437 -6.76 10.90 39.38
N GLU A 438 -6.37 10.02 40.31
CA GLU A 438 -5.56 10.39 41.47
C GLU A 438 -4.06 10.55 41.12
N VAL A 439 -3.62 10.01 39.96
CA VAL A 439 -2.23 10.08 39.54
C VAL A 439 -2.07 11.19 38.50
N ALA A 440 -1.47 12.31 38.91
CA ALA A 440 -1.26 13.48 38.03
C ALA A 440 0.00 13.33 37.13
N ASP A 441 1.06 12.72 37.67
CA ASP A 441 2.33 12.51 36.98
C ASP A 441 2.60 11.01 36.83
N VAL A 442 2.70 10.51 35.61
CA VAL A 442 2.81 9.09 35.31
C VAL A 442 4.20 8.75 34.76
N VAL A 443 4.91 7.90 35.49
CA VAL A 443 6.17 7.32 35.04
C VAL A 443 5.91 5.86 34.66
N LEU A 444 6.09 5.52 33.38
CA LEU A 444 5.86 4.18 32.86
C LEU A 444 7.16 3.39 32.83
N THR A 445 7.07 2.08 33.09
CA THR A 445 8.17 1.15 32.81
C THR A 445 8.21 0.81 31.31
N PRO A 446 9.40 0.61 30.71
CA PRO A 446 9.50 0.15 29.32
C PRO A 446 8.78 -1.19 29.11
N PHE A 447 8.17 -1.38 27.93
CA PHE A 447 7.60 -2.68 27.59
C PHE A 447 8.65 -3.79 27.63
N THR A 448 8.33 -4.88 28.30
CA THR A 448 9.14 -6.11 28.36
C THR A 448 8.89 -6.95 27.11
N HIS A 449 7.62 -7.12 26.74
CA HIS A 449 7.21 -7.84 25.55
C HIS A 449 7.07 -6.89 24.35
N ARG A 450 7.81 -7.20 23.27
CA ARG A 450 7.91 -6.32 22.07
C ARG A 450 7.67 -7.11 20.78
N PRO A 451 6.45 -7.63 20.56
CA PRO A 451 6.14 -8.46 19.41
C PRO A 451 6.36 -7.68 18.11
N ALA A 452 7.24 -8.20 17.24
CA ALA A 452 7.78 -7.49 16.07
C ALA A 452 6.73 -6.99 15.07
N LEU A 453 5.51 -7.57 15.07
CA LEU A 453 4.45 -7.16 14.15
C LEU A 453 3.56 -6.02 14.69
N ILE A 454 3.38 -5.91 16.01
CA ILE A 454 2.43 -4.94 16.61
C ILE A 454 3.12 -3.91 17.50
N TYR A 455 4.35 -4.16 17.93
CA TYR A 455 5.13 -3.17 18.66
C TYR A 455 5.88 -2.25 17.68
N THR A 456 5.61 -0.96 17.72
CA THR A 456 6.24 0.03 16.83
C THR A 456 7.11 1.04 17.56
N GLY A 457 7.17 0.95 18.88
CA GLY A 457 7.96 1.82 19.75
C GLY A 457 7.25 2.12 21.06
N ASP A 458 7.93 2.84 21.94
CA ASP A 458 7.41 3.29 23.23
C ASP A 458 7.48 4.83 23.29
N LEU A 459 6.90 5.42 24.33
CA LEU A 459 6.99 6.86 24.58
C LEU A 459 8.45 7.26 24.90
N PRO A 460 8.83 8.50 24.57
CA PRO A 460 10.14 9.03 24.95
C PRO A 460 10.35 9.06 26.47
N GLY A 461 11.62 8.97 26.90
CA GLY A 461 12.01 9.13 28.31
C GLY A 461 12.01 10.60 28.80
N ASP A 462 11.84 11.54 27.88
CA ASP A 462 11.76 12.96 28.21
C ASP A 462 10.30 13.41 28.31
N PRO A 463 9.83 13.87 29.49
CA PRO A 463 8.47 14.39 29.64
C PRO A 463 8.21 15.65 28.80
N GLU A 464 9.26 16.41 28.49
CA GLU A 464 9.17 17.63 27.68
C GLU A 464 9.10 17.35 26.16
N ASN A 465 9.32 16.11 25.75
CA ASN A 465 9.18 15.71 24.36
C ASN A 465 7.75 15.97 23.86
N PRO A 466 7.56 16.53 22.63
CA PRO A 466 6.24 16.83 22.11
C PRO A 466 5.24 15.65 22.13
N THR A 467 5.73 14.42 21.91
CA THR A 467 4.89 13.22 21.97
C THR A 467 4.45 12.91 23.39
N SER A 468 5.36 13.00 24.37
CA SER A 468 5.06 12.81 25.81
C SER A 468 4.01 13.84 26.29
N ARG A 469 4.22 15.12 25.98
CA ARG A 469 3.29 16.20 26.32
C ARG A 469 1.90 15.98 25.71
N LYS A 470 1.82 15.56 24.44
CA LYS A 470 0.54 15.31 23.79
C LYS A 470 -0.17 14.10 24.37
N THR A 471 0.58 13.05 24.72
CA THR A 471 0.01 11.88 25.41
C THR A 471 -0.49 12.28 26.80
N ALA A 472 0.25 13.12 27.54
CA ALA A 472 -0.22 13.63 28.83
C ALA A 472 -1.51 14.42 28.67
N GLN A 473 -1.60 15.31 27.68
CA GLN A 473 -2.84 16.03 27.34
C GLN A 473 -4.01 15.10 27.01
N TYR A 474 -3.75 14.03 26.24
CA TYR A 474 -4.76 13.05 25.85
C TYR A 474 -5.41 12.38 27.08
N PHE A 475 -4.61 12.01 28.09
CA PHE A 475 -5.07 11.35 29.31
C PHE A 475 -5.37 12.33 30.47
N GLY A 476 -5.29 13.64 30.28
CA GLY A 476 -5.53 14.64 31.31
C GLY A 476 -4.48 14.61 32.44
N LYS A 477 -3.23 14.29 32.13
CA LYS A 477 -2.10 14.22 33.07
C LYS A 477 -1.22 15.46 32.98
N ASN A 478 -0.45 15.75 34.04
CA ASN A 478 0.58 16.78 34.02
C ASN A 478 1.79 16.34 33.17
N SER A 479 2.26 15.12 33.43
CA SER A 479 3.39 14.53 32.69
C SER A 479 3.21 13.03 32.49
N ILE A 480 3.70 12.53 31.34
CA ILE A 480 3.82 11.09 31.03
C ILE A 480 5.15 10.86 30.30
N TYR A 481 5.95 9.93 30.79
CA TYR A 481 7.18 9.48 30.12
C TYR A 481 7.54 8.05 30.54
N VAL A 482 8.46 7.44 29.81
CA VAL A 482 8.98 6.09 30.13
C VAL A 482 10.34 6.24 30.82
N ASP A 483 10.51 5.62 31.98
CA ASP A 483 11.79 5.55 32.65
C ASP A 483 12.61 4.38 32.08
N TYR A 484 13.65 4.71 31.31
CA TYR A 484 14.57 3.73 30.73
C TYR A 484 15.75 3.37 31.68
N GLY A 485 15.77 3.89 32.91
CA GLY A 485 16.80 3.58 33.89
C GLY A 485 18.15 4.22 33.60
N ASN A 486 18.20 5.46 33.08
CA ASN A 486 19.42 6.23 32.83
C ASN A 486 20.00 6.84 34.11
#